data_dbce8cc198bb9d2f7ede09ba09d598c5
#
_entry.id   dbce8cc198bb9d2f7ede09ba09d598c5
#
_cell.length_a   1.000
_cell.length_b   1.000
_cell.length_c   1.000
_cell.angle_alpha   90.00
_cell.angle_beta   90.00
_cell.angle_gamma   90.00
#
_symmetry.space_group_name_H-M   'P 1'
#
loop_
_entity.id
_entity.type
_entity.pdbx_description
1 polymer ?
#
loop_
_entity_poly.entity_id
_entity_poly.type
_entity_poly.pdbx_seq_one_letter_code
_entity_poly.pdbx_strand_id
1 'polypeptide(L)'
;MEKKDDKKEKIIKKEKNDLIITKKVEDITELIMKTKNNSGQYFTTNYELKEKLFEFILNNPSNILEPSIGQGDLITFIKNKIPSVTFDMYEIDTKIKLLDKIQKDEVIYGDFMKHLITKTYKTIVGNPPYIKTKKGNLYIDFTQKCYHLLDDNGELIFIVPSDFLKLTSASKLLNEMMNNGTFTHIFHPHNEKMFENASIDVIIFRYCKNKTLEKKVLYNDKLLYITNSDGLITFSEEVNNNITMFKDYFDICVGIVSGKEEVYKNEELGNIEVLNGENKNEKYIYIKTYPCDNEKINEYLLQHKKELIERGIRQFNESNWFEWGAPRNITTINNNFGKDCIYIYNLTRKQTVAFLGKVTYFGGTLIMLQPKKNCDLNKIVSYINSNIFKENFMFSGRFKIGHRQICNSYIPNEYLHL
;
A
#
# COMPACT_ATOMS: atom_id res chain seq x y z
N MET A 1 -9.60 -50.92 -3.30
CA MET A 1 -9.02 -50.35 -2.09
C MET A 1 -8.58 -48.91 -2.25
N GLU A 2 -8.00 -48.50 -3.38
CA GLU A 2 -7.48 -47.13 -3.63
C GLU A 2 -8.51 -45.98 -3.55
N LYS A 3 -9.77 -46.18 -3.93
CA LYS A 3 -10.80 -45.10 -3.89
C LYS A 3 -11.29 -44.72 -2.48
N LYS A 4 -11.00 -45.53 -1.43
CA LYS A 4 -11.36 -45.23 -0.04
C LYS A 4 -10.29 -44.40 0.67
N ASP A 5 -9.04 -44.56 0.28
CA ASP A 5 -7.91 -43.82 0.88
C ASP A 5 -7.86 -42.38 0.38
N ASP A 6 -8.15 -42.15 -0.89
CA ASP A 6 -8.20 -40.81 -1.51
C ASP A 6 -9.32 -39.92 -0.91
N LYS A 7 -10.43 -40.56 -0.48
CA LYS A 7 -11.53 -39.85 0.19
C LYS A 7 -11.21 -39.51 1.65
N LYS A 8 -10.44 -40.35 2.35
CA LYS A 8 -9.95 -40.07 3.71
C LYS A 8 -8.89 -38.97 3.72
N GLU A 9 -7.96 -38.98 2.77
CA GLU A 9 -6.94 -37.92 2.69
C GLU A 9 -7.54 -36.52 2.37
N LYS A 10 -8.56 -36.46 1.54
CA LYS A 10 -9.30 -35.22 1.24
C LYS A 10 -10.07 -34.69 2.45
N ILE A 11 -10.65 -35.59 3.26
CA ILE A 11 -11.35 -35.20 4.49
C ILE A 11 -10.35 -34.68 5.53
N ILE A 12 -9.23 -35.37 5.73
CA ILE A 12 -8.18 -34.98 6.70
C ILE A 12 -7.53 -33.64 6.27
N LYS A 13 -7.33 -33.41 4.97
CA LYS A 13 -6.84 -32.12 4.45
C LYS A 13 -7.85 -30.99 4.67
N LYS A 14 -9.13 -31.26 4.52
CA LYS A 14 -10.20 -30.29 4.75
C LYS A 14 -10.30 -29.95 6.25
N GLU A 15 -10.30 -30.94 7.14
CA GLU A 15 -10.33 -30.73 8.59
C GLU A 15 -9.07 -30.00 9.11
N LYS A 16 -7.87 -30.29 8.57
CA LYS A 16 -6.65 -29.52 8.87
C LYS A 16 -6.73 -28.06 8.41
N ASN A 17 -7.29 -27.80 7.22
CA ASN A 17 -7.49 -26.45 6.74
C ASN A 17 -8.54 -25.70 7.57
N ASP A 18 -9.63 -26.34 7.95
CA ASP A 18 -10.67 -25.77 8.80
C ASP A 18 -10.13 -25.46 10.22
N LEU A 19 -9.29 -26.34 10.78
CA LEU A 19 -8.62 -26.13 12.07
C LEU A 19 -7.61 -24.97 12.03
N ILE A 20 -6.87 -24.82 10.92
CA ILE A 20 -5.93 -23.71 10.69
C ILE A 20 -6.69 -22.40 10.54
N ILE A 21 -7.84 -22.43 9.86
CA ILE A 21 -8.73 -21.28 9.70
C ILE A 21 -9.31 -20.88 11.07
N THR A 22 -9.81 -21.82 11.86
CA THR A 22 -10.40 -21.58 13.19
C THR A 22 -9.38 -20.97 14.14
N LYS A 23 -8.16 -21.51 14.21
CA LYS A 23 -7.08 -20.99 15.08
C LYS A 23 -6.61 -19.59 14.68
N LYS A 24 -6.63 -19.25 13.38
CA LYS A 24 -6.30 -17.91 12.87
C LYS A 24 -7.33 -16.86 13.22
N VAL A 25 -8.55 -17.26 13.40
CA VAL A 25 -9.66 -16.34 13.68
C VAL A 25 -9.77 -16.08 15.18
N GLU A 26 -9.48 -17.05 16.03
CA GLU A 26 -9.31 -16.81 17.47
C GLU A 26 -8.20 -15.77 17.71
N ASP A 27 -7.08 -15.85 16.96
CA ASP A 27 -5.99 -14.87 17.01
C ASP A 27 -6.44 -13.44 16.58
N ILE A 28 -7.31 -13.32 15.56
CA ILE A 28 -7.81 -12.00 15.09
C ILE A 28 -8.84 -11.44 16.07
N THR A 29 -9.76 -12.26 16.55
CA THR A 29 -10.77 -11.87 17.55
C THR A 29 -10.11 -11.46 18.86
N GLU A 30 -9.07 -12.19 19.30
CA GLU A 30 -8.27 -11.86 20.47
C GLU A 30 -7.43 -10.58 20.28
N LEU A 31 -6.92 -10.33 19.07
CA LEU A 31 -6.23 -9.08 18.72
C LEU A 31 -7.18 -7.88 18.75
N ILE A 32 -8.40 -8.03 18.21
CA ILE A 32 -9.44 -6.98 18.23
C ILE A 32 -9.89 -6.72 19.68
N MET A 33 -9.99 -7.73 20.52
CA MET A 33 -10.41 -7.60 21.93
C MET A 33 -9.31 -7.07 22.85
N LYS A 34 -8.04 -7.38 22.60
CA LYS A 34 -6.89 -6.90 23.41
C LYS A 34 -6.53 -5.42 23.19
N THR A 35 -6.99 -4.81 22.11
CA THR A 35 -6.62 -3.43 21.76
C THR A 35 -7.79 -2.45 21.83
N LYS A 36 -8.39 -2.27 23.01
CA LYS A 36 -9.39 -1.21 23.24
C LYS A 36 -8.89 0.22 22.91
N ASN A 37 -7.59 0.41 22.69
CA ASN A 37 -6.97 1.69 22.28
C ASN A 37 -6.37 1.68 20.86
N ASN A 38 -6.50 0.56 20.09
CA ASN A 38 -6.00 0.44 18.71
C ASN A 38 -6.91 -0.44 17.86
N SER A 39 -8.22 -0.30 18.00
CA SER A 39 -9.21 -1.21 17.39
C SER A 39 -9.33 -1.10 15.87
N GLY A 40 -8.62 -0.17 15.22
CA GLY A 40 -8.77 0.05 13.77
C GLY A 40 -10.20 0.43 13.34
N GLN A 41 -11.06 0.72 14.31
CA GLN A 41 -12.44 1.16 14.11
C GLN A 41 -12.44 2.67 13.94
N TYR A 42 -12.79 3.11 12.73
CA TYR A 42 -12.93 4.53 12.40
C TYR A 42 -14.38 4.78 12.00
N PHE A 43 -15.15 5.38 12.91
CA PHE A 43 -16.56 5.70 12.65
C PHE A 43 -16.66 6.80 11.60
N THR A 44 -17.56 6.63 10.64
CA THR A 44 -17.75 7.57 9.53
C THR A 44 -18.70 8.69 9.95
N THR A 45 -18.32 9.46 10.99
CA THR A 45 -19.11 10.59 11.48
C THR A 45 -19.06 11.79 10.54
N ASN A 46 -17.97 11.95 9.78
CA ASN A 46 -17.74 13.06 8.87
C ASN A 46 -18.81 13.12 7.76
N TYR A 47 -19.46 14.30 7.63
CA TYR A 47 -20.56 14.52 6.70
C TYR A 47 -20.12 14.40 5.24
N GLU A 48 -18.96 14.98 4.88
CA GLU A 48 -18.42 14.97 3.51
C GLU A 48 -18.16 13.55 3.01
N LEU A 49 -17.57 12.69 3.87
CA LEU A 49 -17.34 11.28 3.51
C LEU A 49 -18.67 10.54 3.27
N LYS A 50 -19.68 10.78 4.11
CA LYS A 50 -21.01 10.16 3.95
C LYS A 50 -21.71 10.63 2.68
N GLU A 51 -21.65 11.92 2.39
CA GLU A 51 -22.25 12.52 1.21
C GLU A 51 -21.59 12.03 -0.07
N LYS A 52 -20.26 12.07 -0.15
CA LYS A 52 -19.52 11.57 -1.32
C LYS A 52 -19.69 10.07 -1.54
N LEU A 53 -19.71 9.27 -0.48
CA LEU A 53 -20.02 7.84 -0.60
C LEU A 53 -21.42 7.63 -1.16
N PHE A 54 -22.40 8.39 -0.67
CA PHE A 54 -23.79 8.31 -1.15
C PHE A 54 -23.92 8.73 -2.62
N GLU A 55 -23.26 9.82 -3.04
CA GLU A 55 -23.23 10.28 -4.45
C GLU A 55 -22.69 9.20 -5.40
N PHE A 56 -21.87 8.29 -4.91
CA PHE A 56 -21.30 7.19 -5.69
C PHE A 56 -22.24 5.98 -5.83
N ILE A 57 -23.37 5.96 -5.12
CA ILE A 57 -24.42 4.92 -5.30
C ILE A 57 -25.22 5.25 -6.55
N LEU A 58 -24.93 4.58 -7.67
CA LEU A 58 -25.53 4.86 -8.97
C LEU A 58 -26.41 3.73 -9.50
N ASN A 59 -26.41 2.56 -8.84
CA ASN A 59 -27.17 1.39 -9.32
C ASN A 59 -28.64 1.34 -8.85
N ASN A 60 -29.14 2.38 -8.16
CA ASN A 60 -30.50 2.42 -7.59
C ASN A 60 -30.86 1.12 -6.83
N PRO A 61 -30.11 0.73 -5.79
CA PRO A 61 -30.28 -0.55 -5.12
C PRO A 61 -31.59 -0.61 -4.33
N SER A 62 -32.22 -1.78 -4.31
CA SER A 62 -33.30 -2.12 -3.35
C SER A 62 -32.72 -2.72 -2.06
N ASN A 63 -31.54 -3.34 -2.13
CA ASN A 63 -30.82 -3.93 -1.00
C ASN A 63 -29.32 -3.63 -1.12
N ILE A 64 -28.69 -3.25 0.00
CA ILE A 64 -27.26 -2.93 0.11
C ILE A 64 -26.62 -3.84 1.15
N LEU A 65 -25.41 -4.33 0.86
CA LEU A 65 -24.54 -4.97 1.86
C LEU A 65 -23.63 -3.93 2.51
N GLU A 66 -23.59 -3.91 3.84
CA GLU A 66 -22.58 -3.22 4.65
C GLU A 66 -21.88 -4.25 5.55
N PRO A 67 -20.59 -4.59 5.28
CA PRO A 67 -19.90 -5.70 5.92
C PRO A 67 -19.36 -5.40 7.33
N SER A 68 -19.39 -4.14 7.79
CA SER A 68 -18.81 -3.68 9.07
C SER A 68 -19.42 -2.36 9.53
N ILE A 69 -20.69 -2.42 9.92
CA ILE A 69 -21.51 -1.20 10.10
C ILE A 69 -21.02 -0.24 11.19
N GLY A 70 -20.23 -0.69 12.16
CA GLY A 70 -19.87 0.12 13.31
C GLY A 70 -21.11 0.59 14.07
N GLN A 71 -21.20 1.89 14.34
CA GLN A 71 -22.42 2.48 14.95
C GLN A 71 -23.59 2.63 13.96
N GLY A 72 -23.34 2.45 12.66
CA GLY A 72 -24.35 2.57 11.60
C GLY A 72 -24.46 3.95 10.98
N ASP A 73 -23.40 4.74 11.01
CA ASP A 73 -23.34 6.09 10.45
C ASP A 73 -23.73 6.14 8.96
N LEU A 74 -23.14 5.25 8.14
CA LEU A 74 -23.43 5.15 6.71
C LEU A 74 -24.87 4.70 6.46
N ILE A 75 -25.32 3.67 7.19
CA ILE A 75 -26.67 3.12 7.07
C ILE A 75 -27.71 4.20 7.36
N THR A 76 -27.56 4.89 8.50
CA THR A 76 -28.48 5.96 8.90
C THR A 76 -28.53 7.08 7.87
N PHE A 77 -27.37 7.46 7.32
CA PHE A 77 -27.29 8.49 6.30
C PHE A 77 -28.01 8.07 5.00
N ILE A 78 -27.76 6.85 4.52
CA ILE A 78 -28.38 6.33 3.29
C ILE A 78 -29.89 6.11 3.48
N LYS A 79 -30.36 5.52 4.61
CA LYS A 79 -31.80 5.37 4.93
C LYS A 79 -32.54 6.72 4.94
N ASN A 80 -31.87 7.81 5.33
CA ASN A 80 -32.45 9.15 5.28
C ASN A 80 -32.68 9.68 3.86
N LYS A 81 -31.80 9.28 2.92
CA LYS A 81 -31.86 9.71 1.51
C LYS A 81 -32.73 8.78 0.66
N ILE A 82 -32.72 7.48 0.96
CA ILE A 82 -33.50 6.44 0.26
C ILE A 82 -34.23 5.58 1.32
N PRO A 83 -35.39 6.01 1.83
CA PRO A 83 -36.11 5.30 2.91
C PRO A 83 -36.55 3.87 2.56
N SER A 84 -36.68 3.55 1.26
CA SER A 84 -37.14 2.24 0.78
C SER A 84 -36.04 1.20 0.68
N VAL A 85 -34.76 1.59 0.83
CA VAL A 85 -33.63 0.66 0.71
C VAL A 85 -33.52 -0.22 1.95
N THR A 86 -33.28 -1.51 1.75
CA THR A 86 -32.98 -2.48 2.81
C THR A 86 -31.48 -2.76 2.90
N PHE A 87 -31.03 -3.31 4.03
CA PHE A 87 -29.62 -3.60 4.25
C PHE A 87 -29.42 -4.99 4.81
N ASP A 88 -28.33 -5.64 4.37
CA ASP A 88 -27.72 -6.74 5.07
C ASP A 88 -26.50 -6.18 5.82
N MET A 89 -26.55 -6.20 7.12
CA MET A 89 -25.62 -5.51 8.00
C MET A 89 -24.83 -6.48 8.85
N TYR A 90 -23.52 -6.37 8.85
CA TYR A 90 -22.64 -7.20 9.68
C TYR A 90 -21.85 -6.37 10.68
N GLU A 91 -21.69 -6.88 11.91
CA GLU A 91 -20.85 -6.27 12.95
C GLU A 91 -20.22 -7.36 13.83
N ILE A 92 -18.94 -7.22 14.16
CA ILE A 92 -18.24 -8.18 15.02
C ILE A 92 -18.40 -7.87 16.50
N ASP A 93 -18.53 -6.57 16.85
CA ASP A 93 -18.67 -6.13 18.25
C ASP A 93 -20.15 -6.09 18.68
N THR A 94 -20.55 -7.13 19.43
CA THR A 94 -21.91 -7.23 19.99
C THR A 94 -22.26 -6.14 21.01
N LYS A 95 -21.24 -5.41 21.50
CA LYS A 95 -21.41 -4.36 22.54
C LYS A 95 -21.43 -2.96 21.95
N ILE A 96 -21.27 -2.81 20.64
CA ILE A 96 -21.28 -1.51 20.00
C ILE A 96 -22.64 -0.83 20.21
N LYS A 97 -22.63 0.47 20.50
CA LYS A 97 -23.86 1.27 20.59
C LYS A 97 -24.28 1.69 19.20
N LEU A 98 -25.37 1.11 18.71
CA LEU A 98 -25.95 1.48 17.43
C LEU A 98 -26.68 2.83 17.53
N LEU A 99 -26.75 3.55 16.41
CA LEU A 99 -27.59 4.75 16.27
C LEU A 99 -29.07 4.37 16.28
N ASP A 100 -29.92 5.27 16.75
CA ASP A 100 -31.36 5.02 17.07
C ASP A 100 -32.20 4.46 15.91
N LYS A 101 -31.77 4.64 14.67
CA LYS A 101 -32.46 4.13 13.46
C LYS A 101 -32.13 2.70 13.07
N ILE A 102 -31.29 2.01 13.83
CA ILE A 102 -30.86 0.64 13.55
C ILE A 102 -31.28 -0.24 14.72
N GLN A 103 -32.11 -1.24 14.44
CA GLN A 103 -32.50 -2.22 15.42
C GLN A 103 -31.44 -3.33 15.53
N LYS A 104 -31.20 -3.84 16.74
CA LYS A 104 -30.17 -4.88 16.97
C LYS A 104 -30.47 -6.18 16.22
N ASP A 105 -31.72 -6.52 16.02
CA ASP A 105 -32.18 -7.70 15.30
C ASP A 105 -32.03 -7.57 13.76
N GLU A 106 -31.84 -6.36 13.25
CA GLU A 106 -31.48 -6.14 11.84
C GLU A 106 -30.00 -6.45 11.56
N VAL A 107 -29.15 -6.57 12.59
CA VAL A 107 -27.70 -6.74 12.47
C VAL A 107 -27.29 -8.20 12.65
N ILE A 108 -26.52 -8.71 11.69
CA ILE A 108 -25.92 -10.04 11.77
C ILE A 108 -24.59 -9.91 12.53
N TYR A 109 -24.62 -10.31 13.82
CA TYR A 109 -23.42 -10.26 14.64
C TYR A 109 -22.48 -11.42 14.38
N GLY A 110 -21.19 -11.10 14.25
CA GLY A 110 -20.10 -12.07 14.06
C GLY A 110 -19.04 -11.58 13.09
N ASP A 111 -18.04 -12.43 12.88
CA ASP A 111 -16.95 -12.13 11.95
C ASP A 111 -17.43 -12.26 10.50
N PHE A 112 -17.61 -11.15 9.82
CA PHE A 112 -18.00 -11.11 8.40
C PHE A 112 -17.14 -12.01 7.52
N MET A 113 -15.82 -12.08 7.79
CA MET A 113 -14.91 -12.91 6.99
C MET A 113 -15.22 -14.41 7.07
N LYS A 114 -15.90 -14.85 8.12
CA LYS A 114 -16.29 -16.26 8.33
C LYS A 114 -17.69 -16.61 7.84
N HIS A 115 -18.57 -15.63 7.73
CA HIS A 115 -19.94 -15.88 7.27
C HIS A 115 -19.95 -16.41 5.83
N LEU A 116 -20.63 -17.54 5.63
CA LEU A 116 -20.92 -18.03 4.29
C LEU A 116 -22.11 -17.25 3.71
N ILE A 117 -21.84 -16.44 2.71
CA ILE A 117 -22.84 -15.64 2.01
C ILE A 117 -22.98 -16.23 0.60
N THR A 118 -24.17 -16.67 0.25
CA THR A 118 -24.43 -17.34 -1.03
C THR A 118 -25.10 -16.45 -2.06
N LYS A 119 -25.65 -15.30 -1.63
CA LYS A 119 -26.23 -14.30 -2.52
C LYS A 119 -25.18 -13.30 -2.99
N THR A 120 -25.44 -12.68 -4.12
CA THR A 120 -24.69 -11.56 -4.66
C THR A 120 -25.43 -10.25 -4.46
N TYR A 121 -24.73 -9.13 -4.64
CA TYR A 121 -25.25 -7.79 -4.37
C TYR A 121 -24.98 -6.86 -5.55
N LYS A 122 -25.98 -6.05 -5.89
CA LYS A 122 -25.83 -4.96 -6.87
C LYS A 122 -25.04 -3.78 -6.30
N THR A 123 -25.13 -3.57 -4.98
CA THR A 123 -24.45 -2.46 -4.31
C THR A 123 -23.91 -2.93 -2.96
N ILE A 124 -22.62 -2.70 -2.75
CA ILE A 124 -21.93 -2.92 -1.48
C ILE A 124 -21.27 -1.61 -1.08
N VAL A 125 -21.50 -1.17 0.16
CA VAL A 125 -20.88 0.04 0.71
C VAL A 125 -20.19 -0.29 2.01
N GLY A 126 -19.17 0.51 2.42
CA GLY A 126 -18.59 0.33 3.75
C GLY A 126 -17.33 1.13 4.00
N ASN A 127 -16.95 1.12 5.27
CA ASN A 127 -15.66 1.58 5.77
C ASN A 127 -15.02 0.42 6.57
N PRO A 128 -14.33 -0.52 5.88
CA PRO A 128 -13.78 -1.72 6.52
C PRO A 128 -12.67 -1.38 7.52
N PRO A 129 -12.40 -2.22 8.55
CA PRO A 129 -11.43 -1.94 9.59
C PRO A 129 -9.98 -1.92 9.06
N TYR A 130 -9.20 -0.84 9.41
CA TYR A 130 -7.80 -0.65 8.97
C TYR A 130 -6.80 -1.31 9.91
N ILE A 131 -6.90 -2.62 10.06
CA ILE A 131 -6.06 -3.42 10.95
C ILE A 131 -4.97 -4.12 10.14
N LYS A 132 -3.71 -4.02 10.62
CA LYS A 132 -2.61 -4.84 10.11
C LYS A 132 -2.68 -6.24 10.70
N THR A 133 -2.67 -7.23 9.83
CA THR A 133 -2.58 -8.64 10.20
C THR A 133 -1.19 -9.19 9.85
N LYS A 134 -0.86 -10.40 10.30
CA LYS A 134 0.38 -11.08 9.89
C LYS A 134 0.50 -11.30 8.37
N LYS A 135 -0.63 -11.25 7.65
CA LYS A 135 -0.70 -11.49 6.19
C LYS A 135 -0.86 -10.22 5.36
N GLY A 136 -1.12 -9.07 5.98
CA GLY A 136 -1.39 -7.83 5.26
C GLY A 136 -2.36 -6.91 6.02
N ASN A 137 -3.21 -6.23 5.29
CA ASN A 137 -4.20 -5.30 5.85
C ASN A 137 -5.61 -5.89 5.71
N LEU A 138 -6.36 -5.94 6.81
CA LEU A 138 -7.68 -6.57 6.87
C LEU A 138 -8.68 -5.93 5.87
N TYR A 139 -8.63 -4.63 5.66
CA TYR A 139 -9.51 -3.97 4.69
C TYR A 139 -9.31 -4.47 3.24
N ILE A 140 -8.12 -4.98 2.89
CA ILE A 140 -7.87 -5.62 1.58
C ILE A 140 -8.64 -6.95 1.50
N ASP A 141 -8.62 -7.75 2.58
CA ASP A 141 -9.35 -9.01 2.65
C ASP A 141 -10.88 -8.77 2.58
N PHE A 142 -11.38 -7.71 3.27
CA PHE A 142 -12.78 -7.26 3.14
C PHE A 142 -13.11 -6.86 1.71
N THR A 143 -12.26 -6.05 1.07
CA THR A 143 -12.44 -5.63 -0.33
C THR A 143 -12.50 -6.84 -1.26
N GLN A 144 -11.61 -7.82 -1.07
CA GLN A 144 -11.60 -9.05 -1.87
C GLN A 144 -12.88 -9.86 -1.69
N LYS A 145 -13.33 -10.07 -0.46
CA LYS A 145 -14.57 -10.80 -0.19
C LYS A 145 -15.79 -10.08 -0.80
N CYS A 146 -15.89 -8.78 -0.58
CA CYS A 146 -16.98 -7.98 -1.15
C CYS A 146 -16.96 -7.94 -2.67
N TYR A 147 -15.78 -7.85 -3.30
CA TYR A 147 -15.65 -7.97 -4.76
C TYR A 147 -16.21 -9.30 -5.31
N HIS A 148 -15.96 -10.42 -4.60
CA HIS A 148 -16.52 -11.71 -5.02
C HIS A 148 -18.02 -11.85 -4.76
N LEU A 149 -18.59 -11.03 -3.86
CA LEU A 149 -20.03 -10.96 -3.61
C LEU A 149 -20.77 -10.00 -4.54
N LEU A 150 -20.06 -9.26 -5.42
CA LEU A 150 -20.72 -8.40 -6.40
C LEU A 150 -21.42 -9.22 -7.48
N ASP A 151 -22.64 -8.81 -7.75
CA ASP A 151 -23.40 -9.25 -8.93
C ASP A 151 -22.78 -8.70 -10.22
N ASP A 152 -23.21 -9.19 -11.37
CA ASP A 152 -22.85 -8.63 -12.65
C ASP A 152 -23.32 -7.17 -12.73
N ASN A 153 -22.42 -6.28 -13.17
CA ASN A 153 -22.61 -4.83 -13.14
C ASN A 153 -22.85 -4.23 -11.73
N GLY A 154 -22.53 -5.00 -10.67
CA GLY A 154 -22.57 -4.53 -9.29
C GLY A 154 -21.50 -3.48 -9.01
N GLU A 155 -21.74 -2.66 -7.99
CA GLU A 155 -20.84 -1.59 -7.53
C GLU A 155 -20.35 -1.83 -6.11
N LEU A 156 -19.07 -1.61 -5.90
CA LEU A 156 -18.41 -1.60 -4.57
C LEU A 156 -17.93 -0.20 -4.27
N ILE A 157 -18.42 0.37 -3.16
CA ILE A 157 -18.09 1.73 -2.76
C ILE A 157 -17.52 1.69 -1.35
N PHE A 158 -16.19 1.82 -1.25
CA PHE A 158 -15.48 1.72 0.02
C PHE A 158 -14.68 2.96 0.34
N ILE A 159 -14.60 3.27 1.64
CA ILE A 159 -13.63 4.19 2.22
C ILE A 159 -12.42 3.35 2.63
N VAL A 160 -11.23 3.65 2.10
CA VAL A 160 -10.00 2.91 2.39
C VAL A 160 -8.81 3.87 2.50
N PRO A 161 -7.70 3.46 3.13
CA PRO A 161 -6.46 4.24 3.12
C PRO A 161 -6.04 4.61 1.69
N SER A 162 -5.59 5.85 1.48
CA SER A 162 -5.32 6.41 0.14
C SER A 162 -4.24 5.66 -0.64
N ASP A 163 -3.34 4.95 0.07
CA ASP A 163 -2.30 4.13 -0.58
C ASP A 163 -2.80 2.77 -1.10
N PHE A 164 -4.07 2.40 -0.89
CA PHE A 164 -4.66 1.13 -1.33
C PHE A 164 -4.33 0.78 -2.78
N LEU A 165 -4.51 1.75 -3.70
CA LEU A 165 -4.29 1.57 -5.13
C LEU A 165 -2.80 1.39 -5.53
N LYS A 166 -1.88 1.54 -4.58
CA LYS A 166 -0.43 1.49 -4.78
C LYS A 166 0.26 0.38 -3.98
N LEU A 167 -0.46 -0.28 -3.06
CA LEU A 167 0.11 -1.29 -2.17
C LEU A 167 0.48 -2.58 -2.91
N THR A 168 1.66 -3.11 -2.60
CA THR A 168 2.09 -4.43 -3.09
C THR A 168 1.17 -5.55 -2.59
N SER A 169 0.67 -5.46 -1.35
CA SER A 169 -0.25 -6.44 -0.78
C SER A 169 -1.63 -6.45 -1.45
N ALA A 170 -2.03 -5.35 -2.09
CA ALA A 170 -3.29 -5.26 -2.84
C ALA A 170 -3.15 -5.61 -4.33
N SER A 171 -1.93 -5.76 -4.86
CA SER A 171 -1.69 -5.83 -6.31
C SER A 171 -2.41 -6.97 -7.00
N LYS A 172 -2.47 -8.15 -6.39
CA LYS A 172 -3.18 -9.31 -6.95
C LYS A 172 -4.68 -9.03 -7.09
N LEU A 173 -5.28 -8.48 -6.04
CA LEU A 173 -6.70 -8.09 -6.05
C LEU A 173 -6.96 -6.98 -7.07
N LEU A 174 -6.11 -5.94 -7.11
CA LEU A 174 -6.26 -4.84 -8.06
C LEU A 174 -6.14 -5.30 -9.51
N ASN A 175 -5.23 -6.23 -9.82
CA ASN A 175 -5.15 -6.85 -11.14
C ASN A 175 -6.44 -7.59 -11.50
N GLU A 176 -6.97 -8.40 -10.57
CA GLU A 176 -8.22 -9.13 -10.78
C GLU A 176 -9.39 -8.19 -11.00
N MET A 177 -9.54 -7.16 -10.16
CA MET A 177 -10.58 -6.15 -10.30
C MET A 177 -10.49 -5.40 -11.64
N MET A 178 -9.30 -4.96 -12.04
CA MET A 178 -9.10 -4.23 -13.30
C MET A 178 -9.25 -5.08 -14.56
N ASN A 179 -9.12 -6.40 -14.46
CA ASN A 179 -9.41 -7.33 -15.55
C ASN A 179 -10.92 -7.59 -15.72
N ASN A 180 -11.69 -7.48 -14.65
CA ASN A 180 -13.11 -7.82 -14.60
C ASN A 180 -14.03 -6.61 -14.37
N GLY A 181 -13.53 -5.40 -14.51
CA GLY A 181 -14.28 -4.17 -14.30
C GLY A 181 -13.38 -2.95 -14.23
N THR A 182 -13.87 -1.86 -13.64
CA THR A 182 -13.10 -0.62 -13.55
C THR A 182 -13.50 0.23 -12.34
N PHE A 183 -12.56 1.04 -11.85
CA PHE A 183 -12.86 2.14 -10.94
C PHE A 183 -13.44 3.30 -11.74
N THR A 184 -14.66 3.72 -11.42
CA THR A 184 -15.36 4.77 -12.16
C THR A 184 -15.28 6.13 -11.46
N HIS A 185 -15.21 6.13 -10.12
CA HIS A 185 -15.13 7.34 -9.30
C HIS A 185 -14.12 7.16 -8.19
N ILE A 186 -13.35 8.19 -7.91
CA ILE A 186 -12.45 8.27 -6.75
C ILE A 186 -12.57 9.67 -6.16
N PHE A 187 -12.80 9.74 -4.86
CA PHE A 187 -12.72 10.97 -4.09
C PHE A 187 -11.57 10.89 -3.10
N HIS A 188 -10.64 11.82 -3.17
CA HIS A 188 -9.51 11.95 -2.26
C HIS A 188 -9.55 13.34 -1.60
N PRO A 189 -9.99 13.44 -0.35
CA PRO A 189 -10.11 14.75 0.33
C PRO A 189 -8.76 15.42 0.60
N HIS A 190 -7.62 14.70 0.46
CA HIS A 190 -6.28 15.19 0.81
C HIS A 190 -6.19 15.74 2.24
N ASN A 191 -6.99 15.19 3.14
CA ASN A 191 -7.11 15.61 4.53
C ASN A 191 -7.04 14.39 5.44
N GLU A 192 -5.99 14.35 6.30
CA GLU A 192 -5.80 13.26 7.27
C GLU A 192 -6.78 13.30 8.44
N LYS A 193 -7.50 14.41 8.65
CA LYS A 193 -8.37 14.64 9.81
C LYS A 193 -9.86 14.37 9.51
N MET A 194 -10.12 13.44 8.60
CA MET A 194 -11.49 13.05 8.25
C MET A 194 -12.17 12.20 9.34
N PHE A 195 -11.41 11.63 10.28
CA PHE A 195 -11.91 10.88 11.42
C PHE A 195 -11.57 11.61 12.74
N GLU A 196 -12.48 11.58 13.70
CA GLU A 196 -12.37 12.35 14.96
C GLU A 196 -11.12 11.96 15.79
N ASN A 197 -10.76 10.67 15.79
CA ASN A 197 -9.71 10.13 16.68
C ASN A 197 -8.51 9.55 15.92
N ALA A 198 -8.36 9.88 14.63
CA ALA A 198 -7.26 9.36 13.84
C ALA A 198 -6.83 10.32 12.73
N SER A 199 -5.53 10.33 12.46
CA SER A 199 -4.93 11.02 11.33
C SER A 199 -4.61 9.99 10.25
N ILE A 200 -5.56 9.76 9.33
CA ILE A 200 -5.46 8.79 8.25
C ILE A 200 -5.94 9.43 6.96
N ASP A 201 -5.06 9.41 5.96
CA ASP A 201 -5.40 9.82 4.61
C ASP A 201 -6.19 8.70 3.92
N VAL A 202 -7.39 9.01 3.44
CA VAL A 202 -8.32 8.03 2.86
C VAL A 202 -8.81 8.47 1.49
N ILE A 203 -9.27 7.50 0.72
CA ILE A 203 -10.04 7.70 -0.50
C ILE A 203 -11.39 7.02 -0.37
N ILE A 204 -12.38 7.52 -1.09
CA ILE A 204 -13.59 6.78 -1.43
C ILE A 204 -13.45 6.36 -2.88
N PHE A 205 -13.64 5.09 -3.17
CA PHE A 205 -13.70 4.62 -4.55
C PHE A 205 -15.04 3.97 -4.86
N ARG A 206 -15.48 4.08 -6.11
CA ARG A 206 -16.53 3.27 -6.70
C ARG A 206 -15.92 2.39 -7.78
N TYR A 207 -16.01 1.09 -7.60
CA TYR A 207 -15.65 0.07 -8.57
C TYR A 207 -16.91 -0.55 -9.16
N CYS A 208 -16.95 -0.80 -10.48
CA CYS A 208 -18.03 -1.49 -11.18
C CYS A 208 -17.52 -2.77 -11.84
N LYS A 209 -18.13 -3.90 -11.47
CA LYS A 209 -17.83 -5.21 -12.06
C LYS A 209 -18.43 -5.32 -13.46
N ASN A 210 -17.75 -5.99 -14.37
CA ASN A 210 -18.17 -6.25 -15.76
C ASN A 210 -18.53 -4.99 -16.58
N LYS A 211 -18.22 -3.78 -16.08
CA LYS A 211 -18.37 -2.60 -16.91
C LYS A 211 -17.30 -2.65 -18.02
N THR A 212 -17.72 -2.39 -19.25
CA THR A 212 -16.79 -2.25 -20.38
C THR A 212 -15.61 -1.39 -19.96
N LEU A 213 -14.39 -1.86 -20.27
CA LEU A 213 -13.12 -1.27 -19.82
C LEU A 213 -12.94 0.16 -20.39
N GLU A 214 -13.80 1.06 -19.98
CA GLU A 214 -13.52 2.48 -20.14
C GLU A 214 -12.34 2.78 -19.23
N LYS A 215 -11.18 3.04 -19.85
CA LYS A 215 -9.95 3.44 -19.14
C LYS A 215 -10.06 4.85 -18.56
N LYS A 216 -11.24 5.22 -18.04
CA LYS A 216 -11.54 6.55 -17.51
C LYS A 216 -12.12 6.46 -16.11
N VAL A 217 -11.74 7.42 -15.28
CA VAL A 217 -12.19 7.56 -13.89
C VAL A 217 -12.46 9.02 -13.59
N LEU A 218 -13.53 9.31 -12.85
CA LEU A 218 -13.77 10.63 -12.28
C LEU A 218 -13.01 10.71 -10.94
N TYR A 219 -11.89 11.42 -10.92
CA TYR A 219 -11.04 11.61 -9.74
C TYR A 219 -11.18 13.06 -9.25
N ASN A 220 -11.78 13.27 -8.07
CA ASN A 220 -12.09 14.62 -7.55
C ASN A 220 -12.71 15.52 -8.62
N ASP A 221 -13.79 15.04 -9.27
CA ASP A 221 -14.53 15.74 -10.33
C ASP A 221 -13.73 16.02 -11.63
N LYS A 222 -12.48 15.52 -11.73
CA LYS A 222 -11.67 15.58 -12.94
C LYS A 222 -11.68 14.22 -13.66
N LEU A 223 -12.00 14.24 -14.95
CA LEU A 223 -11.96 13.03 -15.76
C LEU A 223 -10.51 12.70 -16.13
N LEU A 224 -10.01 11.57 -15.63
CA LEU A 224 -8.66 11.08 -15.88
C LEU A 224 -8.71 9.70 -16.54
N TYR A 225 -7.60 9.33 -17.18
CA TYR A 225 -7.37 7.96 -17.63
C TYR A 225 -6.74 7.14 -16.52
N ILE A 226 -7.21 5.89 -16.37
CA ILE A 226 -6.73 4.93 -15.38
C ILE A 226 -5.85 3.88 -16.07
N THR A 227 -4.69 3.62 -15.49
CA THR A 227 -3.75 2.60 -15.96
C THR A 227 -3.46 1.62 -14.85
N ASN A 228 -3.48 0.33 -15.17
CA ASN A 228 -3.05 -0.75 -14.29
C ASN A 228 -1.74 -1.35 -14.82
N SER A 229 -0.69 -1.27 -14.02
CA SER A 229 0.58 -1.93 -14.28
C SER A 229 0.95 -2.84 -13.13
N ASP A 230 0.72 -4.14 -13.30
CA ASP A 230 0.99 -5.15 -12.27
C ASP A 230 0.34 -4.82 -10.91
N GLY A 231 -0.93 -4.38 -10.93
CA GLY A 231 -1.67 -3.97 -9.73
C GLY A 231 -1.20 -2.65 -9.11
N LEU A 232 -0.46 -1.85 -9.84
CA LEU A 232 -0.23 -0.45 -9.56
C LEU A 232 -1.21 0.37 -10.39
N ILE A 233 -2.15 1.03 -9.75
CA ILE A 233 -3.13 1.88 -10.42
C ILE A 233 -2.59 3.31 -10.46
N THR A 234 -2.49 3.90 -11.64
CA THR A 234 -2.07 5.30 -11.84
C THR A 234 -3.06 6.04 -12.72
N PHE A 235 -3.02 7.36 -12.64
CA PHE A 235 -3.93 8.28 -13.32
C PHE A 235 -3.14 9.25 -14.19
N SER A 236 -3.70 9.59 -15.37
CA SER A 236 -3.11 10.54 -16.32
C SER A 236 -4.20 11.36 -17.01
N GLU A 237 -3.85 12.53 -17.52
CA GLU A 237 -4.76 13.39 -18.29
C GLU A 237 -4.94 12.90 -19.73
N GLU A 238 -4.01 12.12 -20.25
CA GLU A 238 -3.98 11.65 -21.62
C GLU A 238 -3.99 10.12 -21.74
N VAL A 239 -4.46 9.64 -22.89
CA VAL A 239 -4.41 8.20 -23.23
C VAL A 239 -2.98 7.80 -23.54
N ASN A 240 -2.46 6.86 -22.77
CA ASN A 240 -1.15 6.27 -23.04
C ASN A 240 -1.27 5.09 -24.01
N ASN A 241 -1.13 5.33 -25.30
CA ASN A 241 -1.18 4.30 -26.33
C ASN A 241 0.12 3.47 -26.40
N ASN A 242 1.27 4.08 -26.05
CA ASN A 242 2.57 3.41 -25.97
C ASN A 242 3.12 3.54 -24.55
N ILE A 243 2.91 2.50 -23.76
CA ILE A 243 3.31 2.47 -22.36
C ILE A 243 4.76 2.00 -22.27
N THR A 244 5.69 2.93 -22.02
CA THR A 244 7.07 2.62 -21.65
C THR A 244 7.21 2.73 -20.14
N MET A 245 7.69 1.66 -19.49
CA MET A 245 7.89 1.66 -18.04
C MET A 245 9.28 2.14 -17.66
N PHE A 246 9.42 2.73 -16.47
CA PHE A 246 10.75 3.09 -15.96
C PHE A 246 11.74 1.91 -15.96
N LYS A 247 11.29 0.71 -15.60
CA LYS A 247 12.13 -0.51 -15.61
C LYS A 247 12.66 -0.88 -17.00
N ASP A 248 12.04 -0.43 -18.08
CA ASP A 248 12.48 -0.73 -19.45
C ASP A 248 13.62 0.17 -19.91
N TYR A 249 13.77 1.35 -19.27
CA TYR A 249 14.80 2.35 -19.59
C TYR A 249 15.87 2.46 -18.53
N PHE A 250 15.58 2.06 -17.28
CA PHE A 250 16.50 2.24 -16.15
C PHE A 250 16.73 0.94 -15.38
N ASP A 251 17.97 0.77 -14.93
CA ASP A 251 18.27 -0.09 -13.80
C ASP A 251 17.93 0.70 -12.53
N ILE A 252 17.01 0.16 -11.73
CA ILE A 252 16.44 0.84 -10.57
C ILE A 252 16.97 0.19 -9.30
N CYS A 253 17.70 0.96 -8.51
CA CYS A 253 18.36 0.47 -7.31
C CYS A 253 17.83 1.18 -6.06
N VAL A 254 17.63 0.41 -4.99
CA VAL A 254 17.40 0.95 -3.65
C VAL A 254 18.73 1.15 -2.93
N GLY A 255 18.79 2.15 -2.06
CA GLY A 255 19.98 2.50 -1.33
C GLY A 255 20.41 1.44 -0.32
N ILE A 256 21.67 1.55 0.09
CA ILE A 256 22.28 0.71 1.11
C ILE A 256 21.73 1.10 2.50
N VAL A 257 21.62 0.12 3.39
CA VAL A 257 21.13 0.32 4.76
C VAL A 257 22.10 -0.31 5.75
N SER A 258 22.64 0.51 6.64
CA SER A 258 23.53 0.04 7.70
C SER A 258 22.80 -0.82 8.75
N GLY A 259 21.55 -0.47 9.03
CA GLY A 259 20.71 -1.11 10.04
C GLY A 259 20.99 -0.61 11.47
N LYS A 260 21.92 0.33 11.64
CA LYS A 260 22.21 1.03 12.89
C LYS A 260 22.96 2.33 12.55
N GLU A 261 22.19 3.34 12.14
CA GLU A 261 22.73 4.63 11.68
C GLU A 261 23.63 5.30 12.74
N GLU A 262 23.24 5.24 14.00
CA GLU A 262 23.93 5.90 15.12
C GLU A 262 25.35 5.37 15.33
N VAL A 263 25.63 4.13 14.91
CA VAL A 263 26.95 3.50 15.01
C VAL A 263 27.76 3.71 13.74
N TYR A 264 27.14 3.43 12.59
CA TYR A 264 27.90 3.42 11.33
C TYR A 264 28.13 4.80 10.73
N LYS A 265 27.25 5.77 10.98
CA LYS A 265 27.45 7.15 10.57
C LYS A 265 28.45 7.83 11.52
N ASN A 266 29.65 8.12 11.01
CA ASN A 266 30.73 8.67 11.82
C ASN A 266 31.65 9.55 10.97
N GLU A 267 31.74 10.82 11.30
CA GLU A 267 32.53 11.80 10.55
C GLU A 267 34.02 11.59 10.65
N GLU A 268 34.51 11.03 11.78
CA GLU A 268 35.93 10.82 12.04
C GLU A 268 36.45 9.48 11.50
N LEU A 269 35.68 8.42 11.72
CA LEU A 269 36.07 7.05 11.38
C LEU A 269 35.45 6.55 10.07
N GLY A 270 34.51 7.30 9.50
CA GLY A 270 33.84 6.93 8.26
C GLY A 270 34.83 6.86 7.09
N ASN A 271 34.83 5.71 6.40
CA ASN A 271 35.73 5.41 5.31
C ASN A 271 35.06 5.37 3.92
N ILE A 272 33.74 5.57 3.88
CA ILE A 272 32.98 5.82 2.64
C ILE A 272 32.06 7.01 2.80
N GLU A 273 31.78 7.70 1.68
CA GLU A 273 30.75 8.73 1.60
C GLU A 273 29.46 8.13 1.07
N VAL A 274 28.34 8.46 1.71
CA VAL A 274 26.99 8.00 1.37
C VAL A 274 26.10 9.19 1.11
N LEU A 275 25.52 9.27 -0.07
CA LEU A 275 24.56 10.30 -0.47
C LEU A 275 23.21 10.00 0.20
N ASN A 276 22.71 10.89 1.04
CA ASN A 276 21.41 10.80 1.73
C ASN A 276 20.38 11.84 1.25
N GLY A 277 20.74 12.63 0.26
CA GLY A 277 19.91 13.65 -0.37
C GLY A 277 20.71 14.54 -1.28
N GLU A 278 20.05 15.41 -2.04
CA GLU A 278 20.72 16.37 -2.90
C GLU A 278 21.73 17.21 -2.11
N ASN A 279 22.99 17.16 -2.52
CA ASN A 279 24.13 17.82 -1.85
C ASN A 279 24.31 17.42 -0.36
N LYS A 280 23.83 16.24 0.02
CA LYS A 280 23.95 15.73 1.39
C LYS A 280 24.72 14.43 1.41
N ASN A 281 26.05 14.51 1.51
CA ASN A 281 26.94 13.39 1.73
C ASN A 281 27.25 13.27 3.22
N GLU A 282 27.31 12.05 3.71
CA GLU A 282 27.60 11.72 5.12
C GLU A 282 28.60 10.58 5.15
N LYS A 283 29.54 10.59 6.10
CA LYS A 283 30.57 9.56 6.22
C LYS A 283 30.08 8.38 7.03
N TYR A 284 30.35 7.18 6.53
CA TYR A 284 29.96 5.92 7.17
C TYR A 284 31.13 4.98 7.28
N ILE A 285 31.15 4.19 8.36
CA ILE A 285 32.05 3.06 8.51
C ILE A 285 31.49 1.88 7.69
N TYR A 286 32.26 1.40 6.71
CA TYR A 286 31.95 0.19 5.94
C TYR A 286 33.16 -0.70 5.87
N ILE A 287 33.08 -1.89 6.45
CA ILE A 287 34.14 -2.90 6.45
C ILE A 287 33.59 -4.22 5.90
N LYS A 288 34.45 -4.96 5.22
CA LYS A 288 34.10 -6.26 4.64
C LYS A 288 34.51 -7.44 5.53
N THR A 289 35.50 -7.24 6.38
CA THR A 289 36.03 -8.23 7.32
C THR A 289 36.26 -7.58 8.68
N TYR A 290 36.13 -8.36 9.74
CA TYR A 290 36.51 -7.95 11.08
C TYR A 290 37.49 -8.96 11.69
N PRO A 291 38.63 -8.53 12.25
CA PRO A 291 39.09 -7.14 12.28
C PRO A 291 39.43 -6.62 10.87
N CYS A 292 39.34 -5.32 10.65
CA CYS A 292 39.83 -4.62 9.48
C CYS A 292 41.24 -4.02 9.76
N ASP A 293 41.89 -3.45 8.74
CA ASP A 293 43.23 -2.87 8.84
C ASP A 293 43.28 -1.58 9.70
N ASN A 294 42.17 -1.00 10.05
CA ASN A 294 42.06 0.21 10.89
C ASN A 294 41.70 -0.16 12.33
N GLU A 295 42.68 -0.10 13.23
CA GLU A 295 42.52 -0.48 14.62
C GLU A 295 41.46 0.39 15.37
N LYS A 296 41.43 1.69 15.08
CA LYS A 296 40.42 2.60 15.70
C LYS A 296 38.96 2.21 15.33
N ILE A 297 38.76 1.78 14.08
CA ILE A 297 37.44 1.26 13.64
C ILE A 297 37.12 -0.05 14.37
N ASN A 298 38.10 -0.92 14.54
CA ASN A 298 37.93 -2.19 15.22
C ASN A 298 37.52 -1.98 16.69
N GLU A 299 38.23 -1.12 17.40
CA GLU A 299 37.95 -0.78 18.81
C GLU A 299 36.58 -0.14 18.94
N TYR A 300 36.25 0.83 18.08
CA TYR A 300 34.98 1.50 18.09
C TYR A 300 33.80 0.52 17.84
N LEU A 301 33.86 -0.29 16.79
CA LEU A 301 32.80 -1.25 16.49
C LEU A 301 32.67 -2.32 17.58
N LEU A 302 33.78 -2.74 18.23
CA LEU A 302 33.73 -3.70 19.32
C LEU A 302 32.94 -3.21 20.52
N GLN A 303 33.02 -1.91 20.85
CA GLN A 303 32.22 -1.29 21.92
C GLN A 303 30.70 -1.38 21.63
N HIS A 304 30.32 -1.39 20.35
CA HIS A 304 28.93 -1.47 19.90
C HIS A 304 28.45 -2.89 19.53
N LYS A 305 29.30 -3.91 19.70
CA LYS A 305 29.05 -5.28 19.24
C LYS A 305 27.70 -5.83 19.70
N LYS A 306 27.34 -5.64 20.97
CA LYS A 306 26.10 -6.15 21.53
C LYS A 306 24.88 -5.60 20.78
N GLU A 307 24.77 -4.28 20.62
CA GLU A 307 23.67 -3.65 19.94
C GLU A 307 23.64 -3.93 18.44
N LEU A 308 24.79 -4.21 17.82
CA LEU A 308 24.92 -4.61 16.43
C LEU A 308 24.45 -6.05 16.20
N ILE A 309 24.59 -6.94 17.15
CA ILE A 309 24.00 -8.30 17.13
C ILE A 309 22.48 -8.24 17.29
N GLU A 310 21.97 -7.39 18.16
CA GLU A 310 20.54 -7.28 18.49
C GLU A 310 19.68 -6.57 17.41
N ARG A 311 20.27 -6.13 16.29
CA ARG A 311 19.54 -5.47 15.20
C ARG A 311 18.46 -6.37 14.57
N GLY A 312 17.27 -5.81 14.37
CA GLY A 312 16.11 -6.54 13.83
C GLY A 312 16.03 -6.63 12.30
N ILE A 313 16.98 -6.04 11.54
CA ILE A 313 16.91 -5.97 10.08
C ILE A 313 17.15 -7.33 9.40
N ARG A 314 17.99 -8.16 9.98
CA ARG A 314 18.25 -9.57 9.67
C ARG A 314 18.88 -10.25 10.89
N GLN A 315 19.12 -11.55 10.81
CA GLN A 315 19.80 -12.28 11.88
C GLN A 315 21.31 -12.00 11.86
N PHE A 316 21.85 -11.59 13.01
CA PHE A 316 23.29 -11.38 13.24
C PHE A 316 23.80 -12.34 14.31
N ASN A 317 25.10 -12.64 14.26
CA ASN A 317 25.79 -13.51 15.19
C ASN A 317 27.27 -13.10 15.31
N GLU A 318 28.07 -13.88 16.03
CA GLU A 318 29.49 -13.62 16.28
C GLU A 318 30.36 -13.50 15.00
N SER A 319 29.91 -14.06 13.87
CA SER A 319 30.69 -14.03 12.62
C SER A 319 30.37 -12.86 11.69
N ASN A 320 29.19 -12.22 11.84
CA ASN A 320 28.70 -11.22 10.90
C ASN A 320 28.13 -9.93 11.54
N TRP A 321 28.31 -9.75 12.84
CA TRP A 321 27.74 -8.62 13.60
C TRP A 321 28.17 -7.25 13.08
N PHE A 322 29.38 -7.15 12.53
CA PHE A 322 29.98 -5.93 12.00
C PHE A 322 29.46 -5.54 10.61
N GLU A 323 28.80 -6.46 9.91
CA GLU A 323 28.29 -6.21 8.56
C GLU A 323 27.10 -5.26 8.56
N TRP A 324 26.93 -4.53 7.49
CA TRP A 324 25.70 -3.75 7.28
C TRP A 324 24.47 -4.65 7.17
N GLY A 325 23.33 -4.12 7.59
CA GLY A 325 22.06 -4.84 7.59
C GLY A 325 21.60 -5.24 6.18
N ALA A 326 21.70 -4.32 5.22
CA ALA A 326 21.33 -4.56 3.83
C ALA A 326 22.22 -3.76 2.86
N PRO A 327 23.44 -4.26 2.54
CA PRO A 327 24.33 -3.66 1.55
C PRO A 327 23.84 -3.98 0.12
N ARG A 328 22.63 -3.50 -0.22
CA ARG A 328 21.97 -3.80 -1.50
C ARG A 328 22.69 -3.12 -2.65
N ASN A 329 22.68 -3.76 -3.83
CA ASN A 329 23.16 -3.19 -5.10
C ASN A 329 24.60 -2.69 -5.12
N ILE A 330 25.46 -3.02 -4.15
CA ILE A 330 26.86 -2.57 -4.09
C ILE A 330 27.61 -2.92 -5.37
N THR A 331 27.44 -4.12 -5.91
CA THR A 331 28.09 -4.53 -7.16
C THR A 331 27.64 -3.65 -8.34
N THR A 332 26.35 -3.38 -8.46
CA THR A 332 25.80 -2.50 -9.51
C THR A 332 26.33 -1.07 -9.36
N ILE A 333 26.40 -0.56 -8.13
CA ILE A 333 26.94 0.77 -7.83
C ILE A 333 28.40 0.84 -8.24
N ASN A 334 29.22 -0.12 -7.82
CA ASN A 334 30.65 -0.15 -8.13
C ASN A 334 30.93 -0.22 -9.64
N ASN A 335 30.16 -1.03 -10.38
CA ASN A 335 30.33 -1.18 -11.83
C ASN A 335 29.93 0.08 -12.62
N ASN A 336 29.14 0.96 -12.01
CA ASN A 336 28.63 2.17 -12.67
C ASN A 336 29.11 3.47 -11.98
N PHE A 337 30.00 3.38 -11.01
CA PHE A 337 30.45 4.52 -10.21
C PHE A 337 30.88 5.71 -11.08
N GLY A 338 30.40 6.90 -10.76
CA GLY A 338 30.67 8.15 -11.49
C GLY A 338 29.87 8.39 -12.76
N LYS A 339 29.07 7.43 -13.26
CA LYS A 339 28.17 7.65 -14.40
C LYS A 339 26.96 8.49 -13.98
N ASP A 340 26.35 9.16 -14.96
CA ASP A 340 25.15 9.97 -14.73
C ASP A 340 23.96 9.10 -14.34
N CYS A 341 23.16 9.57 -13.37
CA CYS A 341 21.94 8.91 -12.89
C CYS A 341 20.95 9.92 -12.35
N ILE A 342 19.74 9.44 -12.05
CA ILE A 342 18.70 10.20 -11.33
C ILE A 342 18.54 9.59 -9.95
N TYR A 343 18.39 10.45 -8.93
CA TYR A 343 17.97 10.06 -7.60
C TYR A 343 16.55 10.55 -7.32
N ILE A 344 15.74 9.70 -6.68
CA ILE A 344 14.37 10.01 -6.24
C ILE A 344 14.30 9.80 -4.73
N TYR A 345 13.77 10.77 -3.98
CA TYR A 345 13.43 10.55 -2.57
C TYR A 345 12.30 9.53 -2.45
N ASN A 346 12.49 8.49 -1.65
CA ASN A 346 11.44 7.50 -1.41
C ASN A 346 10.32 8.04 -0.50
N LEU A 347 10.63 9.02 0.35
CA LEU A 347 9.68 9.73 1.21
C LEU A 347 10.17 11.16 1.44
N THR A 348 9.36 12.17 1.06
CA THR A 348 9.73 13.58 1.26
C THR A 348 8.52 14.50 1.29
N ARG A 349 8.66 15.67 1.92
CA ARG A 349 7.76 16.83 1.80
C ARG A 349 8.31 17.94 0.90
N LYS A 350 9.49 17.72 0.32
CA LYS A 350 10.10 18.71 -0.60
C LYS A 350 9.29 18.84 -1.88
N GLN A 351 9.30 20.01 -2.50
CA GLN A 351 8.71 20.24 -3.81
C GLN A 351 9.44 19.45 -4.90
N THR A 352 10.78 19.44 -4.83
CA THR A 352 11.64 18.66 -5.71
C THR A 352 11.82 17.27 -5.12
N VAL A 353 11.30 16.25 -5.82
CA VAL A 353 11.34 14.85 -5.37
C VAL A 353 12.42 14.04 -6.08
N ALA A 354 12.97 14.55 -7.20
CA ALA A 354 14.04 13.92 -7.98
C ALA A 354 15.09 14.93 -8.40
N PHE A 355 16.35 14.50 -8.49
CA PHE A 355 17.50 15.32 -8.90
C PHE A 355 18.53 14.48 -9.66
N LEU A 356 19.34 15.16 -10.47
CA LEU A 356 20.47 14.56 -11.19
C LEU A 356 21.66 14.34 -10.24
N GLY A 357 22.42 13.28 -10.52
CA GLY A 357 23.64 12.99 -9.78
C GLY A 357 24.55 12.03 -10.53
N LYS A 358 25.65 11.69 -9.89
CA LYS A 358 26.54 10.63 -10.31
C LYS A 358 26.31 9.38 -9.46
N VAL A 359 26.42 8.21 -10.06
CA VAL A 359 26.36 6.94 -9.31
C VAL A 359 27.42 6.93 -8.23
N THR A 360 27.00 6.85 -6.98
CA THR A 360 27.83 6.75 -5.79
C THR A 360 27.12 5.85 -4.76
N TYR A 361 27.74 5.57 -3.62
CA TYR A 361 27.02 4.98 -2.51
C TYR A 361 25.94 5.91 -2.02
N PHE A 362 24.73 5.39 -1.82
CA PHE A 362 23.58 6.19 -1.40
C PHE A 362 22.71 5.43 -0.40
N GLY A 363 22.11 6.16 0.53
CA GLY A 363 21.32 5.62 1.63
C GLY A 363 19.91 5.22 1.26
N GLY A 364 19.23 4.51 2.15
CA GLY A 364 17.88 3.99 2.00
C GLY A 364 16.78 5.05 1.84
N THR A 365 17.09 6.34 1.95
CA THR A 365 16.17 7.46 1.70
C THR A 365 15.97 7.75 0.21
N LEU A 366 16.81 7.19 -0.64
CA LEU A 366 16.84 7.42 -2.08
C LEU A 366 16.62 6.13 -2.87
N ILE A 367 16.12 6.31 -4.10
CA ILE A 367 16.09 5.31 -5.16
C ILE A 367 16.90 5.90 -6.32
N MET A 368 17.81 5.12 -6.88
CA MET A 368 18.65 5.50 -8.01
C MET A 368 18.09 4.90 -9.31
N LEU A 369 18.04 5.71 -10.37
CA LEU A 369 17.71 5.29 -11.73
C LEU A 369 18.97 5.46 -12.60
N GLN A 370 19.58 4.35 -12.98
CA GLN A 370 20.73 4.30 -13.91
C GLN A 370 20.21 4.03 -15.32
N PRO A 371 20.43 4.90 -16.31
CA PRO A 371 19.93 4.69 -17.66
C PRO A 371 20.58 3.47 -18.33
N LYS A 372 19.77 2.60 -18.92
CA LYS A 372 20.16 1.48 -19.78
C LYS A 372 20.23 1.88 -21.26
N LYS A 373 19.50 2.94 -21.61
CA LYS A 373 19.35 3.47 -22.96
C LYS A 373 19.62 4.95 -22.94
N ASN A 374 20.05 5.50 -24.09
CA ASN A 374 20.26 6.93 -24.23
C ASN A 374 18.91 7.67 -24.09
N CYS A 375 18.84 8.64 -23.20
CA CYS A 375 17.68 9.50 -22.95
C CYS A 375 18.12 10.81 -22.31
N ASP A 376 17.27 11.83 -22.42
CA ASP A 376 17.52 13.10 -21.76
C ASP A 376 17.11 13.02 -20.27
N LEU A 377 18.11 12.90 -19.39
CA LEU A 377 17.88 12.79 -17.95
C LEU A 377 17.24 14.05 -17.36
N ASN A 378 17.45 15.25 -17.95
CA ASN A 378 16.82 16.48 -17.49
C ASN A 378 15.31 16.45 -17.74
N LYS A 379 14.89 15.98 -18.93
CA LYS A 379 13.48 15.80 -19.25
C LYS A 379 12.82 14.80 -18.28
N ILE A 380 13.48 13.68 -18.00
CA ILE A 380 12.96 12.65 -17.06
C ILE A 380 12.84 13.22 -15.63
N VAL A 381 13.84 13.95 -15.15
CA VAL A 381 13.78 14.61 -13.82
C VAL A 381 12.65 15.64 -13.78
N SER A 382 12.46 16.41 -14.86
CA SER A 382 11.35 17.36 -14.98
C SER A 382 10.00 16.66 -14.89
N TYR A 383 9.82 15.52 -15.58
CA TYR A 383 8.62 14.71 -15.52
C TYR A 383 8.36 14.18 -14.10
N ILE A 384 9.37 13.58 -13.45
CA ILE A 384 9.22 13.05 -12.08
C ILE A 384 8.85 14.16 -11.08
N ASN A 385 9.36 15.39 -11.30
CA ASN A 385 9.02 16.55 -10.47
C ASN A 385 7.71 17.24 -10.86
N SER A 386 7.07 16.85 -11.96
CA SER A 386 5.78 17.41 -12.38
C SER A 386 4.65 17.00 -11.42
N ASN A 387 3.59 17.80 -11.38
CA ASN A 387 2.40 17.46 -10.60
C ASN A 387 1.72 16.19 -11.11
N ILE A 388 1.71 15.97 -12.43
CA ILE A 388 1.12 14.80 -13.08
C ILE A 388 1.71 13.50 -12.51
N PHE A 389 3.05 13.45 -12.34
CA PHE A 389 3.70 12.29 -11.73
C PHE A 389 3.51 12.26 -10.21
N LYS A 390 3.80 13.38 -9.53
CA LYS A 390 3.80 13.44 -8.04
C LYS A 390 2.44 13.12 -7.43
N GLU A 391 1.35 13.61 -7.99
CA GLU A 391 -0.01 13.40 -7.45
C GLU A 391 -0.38 11.92 -7.35
N ASN A 392 0.15 11.07 -8.24
CA ASN A 392 -0.03 9.63 -8.13
C ASN A 392 0.57 9.02 -6.86
N PHE A 393 1.51 9.71 -6.21
CA PHE A 393 2.28 9.20 -5.07
C PHE A 393 2.24 10.16 -3.86
N MET A 394 1.25 11.03 -3.81
CA MET A 394 1.01 11.90 -2.64
C MET A 394 0.13 11.18 -1.62
N PHE A 395 0.65 11.03 -0.41
CA PHE A 395 -0.04 10.43 0.73
C PHE A 395 0.20 11.28 1.97
N SER A 396 -0.88 11.68 2.65
CA SER A 396 -0.76 12.48 3.86
C SER A 396 0.13 13.72 3.68
N GLY A 397 -0.02 14.42 2.56
CA GLY A 397 0.79 15.60 2.23
C GLY A 397 2.28 15.33 2.01
N ARG A 398 2.67 14.08 1.77
CA ARG A 398 4.04 13.64 1.49
C ARG A 398 4.11 12.85 0.20
N PHE A 399 5.14 13.11 -0.59
CA PHE A 399 5.51 12.21 -1.68
C PHE A 399 6.12 10.93 -1.11
N LYS A 400 5.59 9.77 -1.53
CA LYS A 400 6.06 8.45 -1.09
C LYS A 400 6.05 7.49 -2.27
N ILE A 401 7.22 6.98 -2.65
CA ILE A 401 7.36 6.00 -3.73
C ILE A 401 8.33 4.90 -3.33
N GLY A 402 8.01 3.66 -3.69
CA GLY A 402 8.87 2.49 -3.48
C GLY A 402 9.43 1.95 -4.80
N HIS A 403 10.42 1.06 -4.70
CA HIS A 403 11.07 0.42 -5.85
C HIS A 403 10.05 -0.18 -6.84
N ARG A 404 9.10 -1.01 -6.36
CA ARG A 404 8.08 -1.62 -7.22
C ARG A 404 7.22 -0.57 -7.92
N GLN A 405 6.88 0.51 -7.23
CA GLN A 405 6.04 1.57 -7.76
C GLN A 405 6.74 2.31 -8.89
N ILE A 406 8.00 2.70 -8.71
CA ILE A 406 8.74 3.36 -9.80
C ILE A 406 9.00 2.40 -10.97
N CYS A 407 9.32 1.14 -10.73
CA CYS A 407 9.50 0.14 -11.78
C CYS A 407 8.27 0.03 -12.70
N ASN A 408 7.08 0.05 -12.12
CA ASN A 408 5.80 -0.11 -12.81
C ASN A 408 5.09 1.21 -13.13
N SER A 409 5.73 2.34 -12.86
CA SER A 409 5.29 3.64 -13.37
C SER A 409 5.69 3.79 -14.83
N TYR A 410 4.89 4.58 -15.55
CA TYR A 410 5.16 4.80 -16.96
C TYR A 410 5.88 6.15 -17.19
N ILE A 411 6.57 6.25 -18.33
CA ILE A 411 7.21 7.46 -18.82
C ILE A 411 6.54 7.83 -20.15
N PRO A 412 5.97 9.02 -20.30
CA PRO A 412 5.47 9.48 -21.59
C PRO A 412 6.59 9.56 -22.63
N ASN A 413 6.30 9.17 -23.87
CA ASN A 413 7.31 9.09 -24.93
C ASN A 413 8.01 10.43 -25.21
N GLU A 414 7.32 11.55 -25.03
CA GLU A 414 7.87 12.90 -25.19
C GLU A 414 9.07 13.21 -24.31
N TYR A 415 9.19 12.51 -23.15
CA TYR A 415 10.32 12.64 -22.23
C TYR A 415 11.47 11.68 -22.55
N LEU A 416 11.26 10.69 -23.44
CA LEU A 416 12.24 9.66 -23.78
C LEU A 416 13.11 10.02 -24.98
N HIS A 417 12.65 10.93 -25.83
CA HIS A 417 13.39 11.32 -27.03
C HIS A 417 14.30 12.52 -26.74
N LEU A 418 15.52 12.45 -27.29
CA LEU A 418 16.54 13.50 -27.23
C LEU A 418 16.08 14.80 -27.92
#